data_6486c63e1e63253a3cbb3cbcad13e299
#
_entry.id   6486c63e1e63253a3cbb3cbcad13e299
#
_cell.length_a   1.000
_cell.length_b   1.000
_cell.length_c   1.000
_cell.angle_alpha   90.00
_cell.angle_beta   90.00
_cell.angle_gamma   90.00
#
_symmetry.space_group_name_H-M   'P 1'
#
loop_
_entity.id
_entity.type
_entity.pdbx_description
1 polymer ?
#
loop_
_entity_poly.entity_id
_entity_poly.type
_entity_poly.pdbx_seq_one_letter_code
_entity_poly.pdbx_strand_id
1 'polypeptide(L)'
;MTDAKINLPTYFKGRFCEGAFLAVAIPYLAFCAFSAVWWTVNFVPGHLMMSLAFMLFIPAMPLAEYIFGMRFGPLFSVLVLLIAVGGILGSPFSLYSIIPSFDAILHTLSGVVFAALGFALCESLLGRADTGRRFAGALTFAAAFSLGIAVLWELWEFSGMLLLGMETADDTLVNSFTTFIFGGRSEPTVLDGILKTVIHLEDGSSIVVDGYLDIGYMDTVLDMVVCTLGALAFTITAILSRLLFPRVNEMLIPAVSYGEKGVVGAASAAASADFAASIGVHSAAAIECDAETSGTENEACREEDAGYHDGAADCRDKTAENCNEALDGATV
;
A
#
# COMPACT_ATOMS: atom_id res chain seq x y z
N MET A 1 26.95 21.06 5.03
CA MET A 1 27.05 19.78 4.31
C MET A 1 25.78 19.67 3.50
N THR A 2 25.89 19.73 2.18
CA THR A 2 24.74 19.62 1.26
C THR A 2 24.30 18.17 1.25
N ASP A 3 23.11 17.89 1.81
CA ASP A 3 22.49 16.58 1.78
C ASP A 3 22.31 16.14 0.32
N ALA A 4 23.17 15.25 -0.13
CA ALA A 4 23.09 14.67 -1.46
C ALA A 4 21.82 13.80 -1.52
N LYS A 5 20.76 14.30 -2.16
CA LYS A 5 19.56 13.49 -2.43
C LYS A 5 19.97 12.26 -3.22
N ILE A 6 19.73 11.07 -2.66
CA ILE A 6 19.89 9.82 -3.39
C ILE A 6 18.99 9.90 -4.64
N ASN A 7 19.56 9.66 -5.81
CA ASN A 7 18.79 9.65 -7.05
C ASN A 7 17.98 8.35 -7.17
N LEU A 8 16.91 8.36 -7.98
CA LEU A 8 16.01 7.24 -8.17
C LEU A 8 16.73 5.93 -8.57
N PRO A 9 17.67 5.90 -9.55
CA PRO A 9 18.39 4.68 -9.89
C PRO A 9 19.18 4.07 -8.73
N THR A 10 19.85 4.90 -7.93
CA THR A 10 20.59 4.44 -6.75
C THR A 10 19.65 3.89 -5.68
N TYR A 11 18.48 4.51 -5.47
CA TYR A 11 17.47 4.00 -4.56
C TYR A 11 16.98 2.61 -5.00
N PHE A 12 16.65 2.44 -6.29
CA PHE A 12 16.23 1.15 -6.85
C PHE A 12 17.30 0.09 -6.69
N LYS A 13 18.56 0.40 -7.07
CA LYS A 13 19.68 -0.53 -6.90
C LYS A 13 19.80 -0.99 -5.44
N GLY A 14 19.76 -0.06 -4.47
CA GLY A 14 19.79 -0.39 -3.04
C GLY A 14 18.64 -1.29 -2.63
N ARG A 15 17.41 -0.99 -3.08
CA ARG A 15 16.21 -1.77 -2.73
C ARG A 15 16.28 -3.19 -3.28
N PHE A 16 16.71 -3.35 -4.52
CA PHE A 16 16.87 -4.66 -5.16
C PHE A 16 18.10 -5.46 -4.68
N CYS A 17 18.96 -4.85 -3.86
CA CYS A 17 20.04 -5.57 -3.15
C CYS A 17 19.64 -6.04 -1.76
N GLU A 18 18.46 -5.67 -1.25
CA GLU A 18 18.01 -6.08 0.08
C GLU A 18 17.45 -7.50 0.08
N GLY A 19 18.07 -8.38 0.87
CA GLY A 19 17.66 -9.76 0.98
C GLY A 19 16.21 -9.95 1.43
N ALA A 20 15.72 -9.12 2.34
CA ALA A 20 14.33 -9.18 2.80
C ALA A 20 13.31 -8.82 1.70
N PHE A 21 13.62 -7.83 0.86
CA PHE A 21 12.79 -7.50 -0.30
C PHE A 21 12.83 -8.61 -1.35
N LEU A 22 14.02 -9.12 -1.67
CA LEU A 22 14.19 -10.20 -2.64
C LEU A 22 13.53 -11.50 -2.20
N ALA A 23 13.54 -11.81 -0.91
CA ALA A 23 12.87 -12.99 -0.35
C ALA A 23 11.36 -13.01 -0.63
N VAL A 24 10.73 -11.86 -0.77
CA VAL A 24 9.29 -11.71 -1.09
C VAL A 24 9.09 -11.53 -2.60
N ALA A 25 9.93 -10.73 -3.25
CA ALA A 25 9.81 -10.39 -4.66
C ALA A 25 10.07 -11.58 -5.59
N ILE A 26 11.05 -12.43 -5.29
CA ILE A 26 11.43 -13.58 -6.17
C ILE A 26 10.29 -14.61 -6.24
N PRO A 27 9.71 -15.12 -5.12
CA PRO A 27 8.58 -16.05 -5.20
C PRO A 27 7.37 -15.45 -5.92
N TYR A 28 7.09 -14.17 -5.68
CA TYR A 28 6.00 -13.46 -6.35
C TYR A 28 6.21 -13.40 -7.86
N LEU A 29 7.39 -12.96 -8.33
CA LEU A 29 7.71 -12.90 -9.75
C LEU A 29 7.72 -14.30 -10.40
N ALA A 30 8.19 -15.32 -9.68
CA ALA A 30 8.15 -16.70 -10.15
C ALA A 30 6.71 -17.18 -10.36
N PHE A 31 5.80 -16.83 -9.44
CA PHE A 31 4.37 -17.15 -9.58
C PHE A 31 3.74 -16.39 -10.75
N CYS A 32 3.99 -15.08 -10.90
CA CYS A 32 3.49 -14.32 -12.04
C CYS A 32 4.02 -14.86 -13.38
N ALA A 33 5.30 -15.24 -13.44
CA ALA A 33 5.89 -15.85 -14.62
C ALA A 33 5.26 -17.21 -14.94
N PHE A 34 5.06 -18.04 -13.93
CA PHE A 34 4.34 -19.32 -14.08
C PHE A 34 2.94 -19.08 -14.65
N SER A 35 2.18 -18.16 -14.07
CA SER A 35 0.84 -17.79 -14.53
C SER A 35 0.86 -17.29 -15.98
N ALA A 36 1.80 -16.42 -16.34
CA ALA A 36 1.95 -15.91 -17.70
C ALA A 36 2.24 -17.02 -18.71
N VAL A 37 3.17 -17.95 -18.38
CA VAL A 37 3.47 -19.13 -19.24
C VAL A 37 2.24 -20.04 -19.36
N TRP A 38 1.55 -20.31 -18.25
CA TRP A 38 0.34 -21.13 -18.23
C TRP A 38 -0.72 -20.60 -19.20
N TRP A 39 -1.02 -19.29 -19.11
CA TRP A 39 -2.05 -18.66 -19.96
C TRP A 39 -1.61 -18.45 -21.41
N THR A 40 -0.31 -18.37 -21.68
CA THR A 40 0.23 -18.39 -23.03
C THR A 40 -0.02 -19.75 -23.69
N VAL A 41 0.25 -20.85 -22.98
CA VAL A 41 0.05 -22.21 -23.49
C VAL A 41 -1.45 -22.52 -23.69
N ASN A 42 -2.33 -21.98 -22.84
CA ASN A 42 -3.76 -22.19 -22.92
C ASN A 42 -4.49 -21.18 -23.84
N PHE A 43 -3.76 -20.27 -24.49
CA PHE A 43 -4.28 -19.28 -25.43
C PHE A 43 -5.36 -18.35 -24.84
N VAL A 44 -5.20 -17.91 -23.58
CA VAL A 44 -6.12 -16.96 -22.90
C VAL A 44 -5.42 -15.61 -22.73
N PRO A 45 -5.51 -14.69 -23.72
CA PRO A 45 -4.74 -13.45 -23.73
C PRO A 45 -5.11 -12.50 -22.59
N GLY A 46 -6.36 -12.47 -22.13
CA GLY A 46 -6.77 -11.62 -21.00
C GLY A 46 -6.05 -11.99 -19.71
N HIS A 47 -5.99 -13.26 -19.35
CA HIS A 47 -5.31 -13.75 -18.17
C HIS A 47 -3.78 -13.60 -18.27
N LEU A 48 -3.22 -13.74 -19.50
CA LEU A 48 -1.80 -13.44 -19.76
C LEU A 48 -1.50 -11.97 -19.47
N MET A 49 -2.28 -11.05 -20.03
CA MET A 49 -2.11 -9.61 -19.81
C MET A 49 -2.20 -9.24 -18.33
N MET A 50 -3.15 -9.82 -17.61
CA MET A 50 -3.31 -9.65 -16.18
C MET A 50 -2.04 -10.11 -15.43
N SER A 51 -1.55 -11.32 -15.72
CA SER A 51 -0.34 -11.86 -15.09
C SER A 51 0.89 -10.96 -15.32
N LEU A 52 1.04 -10.41 -16.54
CA LEU A 52 2.12 -9.48 -16.87
C LEU A 52 1.96 -8.12 -16.16
N ALA A 53 0.73 -7.60 -16.08
CA ALA A 53 0.44 -6.34 -15.39
C ALA A 53 0.76 -6.42 -13.89
N PHE A 54 0.46 -7.53 -13.25
CA PHE A 54 0.76 -7.73 -11.83
C PHE A 54 2.28 -7.77 -11.54
N MET A 55 3.14 -8.16 -12.50
CA MET A 55 4.60 -8.05 -12.32
C MET A 55 5.06 -6.62 -12.03
N LEU A 56 4.30 -5.61 -12.48
CA LEU A 56 4.63 -4.20 -12.27
C LEU A 56 4.53 -3.76 -10.80
N PHE A 57 3.91 -4.55 -9.91
CA PHE A 57 3.91 -4.25 -8.47
C PHE A 57 5.31 -4.21 -7.89
N ILE A 58 6.23 -5.05 -8.39
CA ILE A 58 7.61 -5.09 -7.88
C ILE A 58 8.36 -3.76 -8.10
N PRO A 59 8.43 -3.18 -9.30
CA PRO A 59 9.05 -1.85 -9.47
C PRO A 59 8.17 -0.71 -8.94
N ALA A 60 6.85 -0.88 -8.87
CA ALA A 60 5.95 0.15 -8.33
C ALA A 60 6.16 0.41 -6.84
N MET A 61 6.48 -0.63 -6.06
CA MET A 61 6.73 -0.49 -4.62
C MET A 61 7.89 0.46 -4.31
N PRO A 62 9.15 0.24 -4.79
CA PRO A 62 10.24 1.17 -4.53
C PRO A 62 10.03 2.54 -5.18
N LEU A 63 9.25 2.63 -6.26
CA LEU A 63 8.87 3.92 -6.83
C LEU A 63 7.97 4.72 -5.88
N ALA A 64 6.95 4.09 -5.30
CA ALA A 64 6.08 4.70 -4.31
C ALA A 64 6.86 5.10 -3.04
N GLU A 65 7.73 4.22 -2.55
CA GLU A 65 8.62 4.51 -1.41
C GLU A 65 9.44 5.78 -1.67
N TYR A 66 10.05 5.88 -2.86
CA TYR A 66 10.88 7.03 -3.24
C TYR A 66 10.08 8.33 -3.37
N ILE A 67 8.92 8.27 -4.05
CA ILE A 67 8.07 9.46 -4.28
C ILE A 67 7.53 10.00 -2.97
N PHE A 68 7.05 9.14 -2.10
CA PHE A 68 6.37 9.54 -0.87
C PHE A 68 7.30 9.60 0.36
N GLY A 69 8.59 9.29 0.21
CA GLY A 69 9.54 9.34 1.31
C GLY A 69 9.20 8.34 2.42
N MET A 70 8.73 7.17 2.06
CA MET A 70 8.36 6.10 2.98
C MET A 70 9.12 4.81 2.67
N ARG A 71 9.03 3.84 3.58
CA ARG A 71 9.67 2.53 3.42
C ARG A 71 8.69 1.43 3.76
N PHE A 72 8.48 0.50 2.84
CA PHE A 72 7.65 -0.66 3.06
C PHE A 72 8.43 -1.74 3.82
N GLY A 73 7.96 -2.05 5.02
CA GLY A 73 8.48 -3.16 5.80
C GLY A 73 8.18 -4.52 5.14
N PRO A 74 8.86 -5.60 5.56
CA PRO A 74 8.65 -6.93 4.98
C PRO A 74 7.20 -7.40 5.09
N LEU A 75 6.56 -7.24 6.24
CA LEU A 75 5.15 -7.63 6.44
C LEU A 75 4.22 -6.86 5.51
N PHE A 76 4.37 -5.53 5.43
CA PHE A 76 3.56 -4.71 4.54
C PHE A 76 3.75 -5.14 3.08
N SER A 77 4.99 -5.39 2.66
CA SER A 77 5.31 -5.88 1.31
C SER A 77 4.65 -7.23 1.02
N VAL A 78 4.69 -8.16 1.98
CA VAL A 78 3.99 -9.46 1.84
C VAL A 78 2.49 -9.26 1.67
N LEU A 79 1.85 -8.40 2.48
CA LEU A 79 0.41 -8.17 2.41
C LEU A 79 -0.01 -7.56 1.06
N VAL A 80 0.74 -6.57 0.55
CA VAL A 80 0.50 -5.98 -0.79
C VAL A 80 0.60 -7.04 -1.88
N LEU A 81 1.64 -7.88 -1.85
CA LEU A 81 1.85 -8.91 -2.87
C LEU A 81 0.86 -10.08 -2.73
N LEU A 82 0.36 -10.37 -1.52
CA LEU A 82 -0.73 -11.34 -1.32
C LEU A 82 -2.03 -10.88 -1.98
N ILE A 83 -2.39 -9.60 -1.88
CA ILE A 83 -3.55 -9.04 -2.59
C ILE A 83 -3.37 -9.23 -4.10
N ALA A 84 -2.19 -8.89 -4.62
CA ALA A 84 -1.88 -9.04 -6.04
C ALA A 84 -1.91 -10.51 -6.50
N VAL A 85 -1.34 -11.44 -5.72
CA VAL A 85 -1.45 -12.90 -5.96
C VAL A 85 -2.91 -13.34 -5.92
N GLY A 86 -3.68 -12.81 -4.96
CA GLY A 86 -5.12 -13.08 -4.82
C GLY A 86 -5.89 -12.73 -6.09
N GLY A 87 -5.63 -11.57 -6.69
CA GLY A 87 -6.24 -11.19 -7.97
C GLY A 87 -5.93 -12.17 -9.11
N ILE A 88 -4.68 -12.68 -9.21
CA ILE A 88 -4.32 -13.70 -10.20
C ILE A 88 -5.01 -15.05 -9.88
N LEU A 89 -5.09 -15.43 -8.62
CA LEU A 89 -5.75 -16.67 -8.22
C LEU A 89 -7.27 -16.58 -8.37
N GLY A 90 -7.84 -15.43 -8.10
CA GLY A 90 -9.29 -15.17 -8.12
C GLY A 90 -9.92 -15.44 -9.48
N SER A 91 -9.71 -14.56 -10.43
CA SER A 91 -10.29 -14.65 -11.77
C SER A 91 -9.54 -15.66 -12.67
N PRO A 92 -8.22 -15.54 -12.96
CA PRO A 92 -7.53 -16.47 -13.84
C PRO A 92 -7.58 -17.94 -13.40
N PHE A 93 -7.48 -18.22 -12.11
CA PHE A 93 -7.54 -19.60 -11.58
C PHE A 93 -8.87 -19.94 -10.92
N SER A 94 -9.89 -19.10 -11.08
CA SER A 94 -11.29 -19.32 -10.67
C SER A 94 -11.50 -19.53 -9.18
N LEU A 95 -10.61 -18.99 -8.31
CA LEU A 95 -10.78 -19.12 -6.86
C LEU A 95 -12.02 -18.39 -6.35
N TYR A 96 -12.47 -17.33 -7.01
CA TYR A 96 -13.74 -16.65 -6.69
C TYR A 96 -14.92 -17.64 -6.77
N SER A 97 -14.94 -18.49 -7.80
CA SER A 97 -16.00 -19.49 -7.95
C SER A 97 -15.85 -20.70 -7.02
N ILE A 98 -14.61 -21.05 -6.61
CA ILE A 98 -14.33 -22.24 -5.80
C ILE A 98 -14.50 -21.93 -4.30
N ILE A 99 -14.13 -20.73 -3.86
CA ILE A 99 -14.16 -20.28 -2.47
C ILE A 99 -15.06 -19.06 -2.36
N PRO A 100 -16.33 -19.20 -1.96
CA PRO A 100 -17.32 -18.11 -1.98
C PRO A 100 -16.93 -16.84 -1.20
N SER A 101 -16.01 -16.97 -0.22
CA SER A 101 -15.54 -15.83 0.59
C SER A 101 -14.18 -15.31 0.16
N PHE A 102 -13.62 -15.80 -0.96
CA PHE A 102 -12.25 -15.46 -1.36
C PHE A 102 -12.12 -13.99 -1.69
N ASP A 103 -13.08 -13.46 -2.41
CA ASP A 103 -13.17 -12.06 -2.76
C ASP A 103 -13.29 -11.15 -1.53
N ALA A 104 -14.25 -11.41 -0.67
CA ALA A 104 -14.44 -10.68 0.59
C ALA A 104 -13.17 -10.68 1.48
N ILE A 105 -12.38 -11.77 1.46
CA ILE A 105 -11.08 -11.81 2.18
C ILE A 105 -10.09 -10.84 1.54
N LEU A 106 -9.99 -10.79 0.22
CA LEU A 106 -9.09 -9.88 -0.49
C LEU A 106 -9.48 -8.42 -0.28
N HIS A 107 -10.76 -8.09 -0.37
CA HIS A 107 -11.29 -6.75 -0.12
C HIS A 107 -11.07 -6.32 1.34
N THR A 108 -11.29 -7.21 2.31
CA THR A 108 -10.97 -6.93 3.72
C THR A 108 -9.48 -6.67 3.93
N LEU A 109 -8.61 -7.50 3.34
CA LEU A 109 -7.16 -7.33 3.41
C LEU A 109 -6.72 -6.02 2.74
N SER A 110 -7.30 -5.69 1.60
CA SER A 110 -7.09 -4.41 0.91
C SER A 110 -7.47 -3.23 1.79
N GLY A 111 -8.58 -3.31 2.50
CA GLY A 111 -9.01 -2.32 3.48
C GLY A 111 -7.96 -2.05 4.56
N VAL A 112 -7.37 -3.10 5.12
CA VAL A 112 -6.26 -3.00 6.11
C VAL A 112 -5.02 -2.35 5.49
N VAL A 113 -4.59 -2.83 4.33
CA VAL A 113 -3.33 -2.41 3.69
C VAL A 113 -3.41 -0.97 3.22
N PHE A 114 -4.51 -0.57 2.57
CA PHE A 114 -4.67 0.80 2.11
C PHE A 114 -4.91 1.78 3.25
N ALA A 115 -5.52 1.35 4.37
CA ALA A 115 -5.58 2.18 5.57
C ALA A 115 -4.18 2.38 6.19
N ALA A 116 -3.34 1.35 6.26
CA ALA A 116 -1.96 1.47 6.73
C ALA A 116 -1.13 2.40 5.81
N LEU A 117 -1.29 2.27 4.50
CA LEU A 117 -0.66 3.14 3.52
C LEU A 117 -1.14 4.59 3.66
N GLY A 118 -2.45 4.81 3.80
CA GLY A 118 -3.05 6.12 4.01
C GLY A 118 -2.53 6.79 5.28
N PHE A 119 -2.38 6.03 6.37
CA PHE A 119 -1.78 6.53 7.60
C PHE A 119 -0.35 7.02 7.37
N ALA A 120 0.50 6.19 6.76
CA ALA A 120 1.89 6.54 6.44
C ALA A 120 1.97 7.74 5.47
N LEU A 121 1.06 7.81 4.49
CA LEU A 121 0.98 8.92 3.55
C LEU A 121 0.61 10.22 4.27
N CYS A 122 -0.33 10.19 5.20
CA CYS A 122 -0.67 11.34 6.04
C CYS A 122 0.55 11.82 6.84
N GLU A 123 1.29 10.90 7.47
CA GLU A 123 2.51 11.24 8.19
C GLU A 123 3.61 11.80 7.27
N SER A 124 3.76 11.25 6.08
CA SER A 124 4.73 11.74 5.09
C SER A 124 4.44 13.17 4.63
N LEU A 125 3.16 13.51 4.45
CA LEU A 125 2.72 14.81 3.95
C LEU A 125 2.61 15.88 5.05
N LEU A 126 2.12 15.51 6.23
CA LEU A 126 1.74 16.44 7.30
C LEU A 126 2.63 16.34 8.54
N GLY A 127 3.58 15.42 8.56
CA GLY A 127 4.48 15.15 9.66
C GLY A 127 3.91 14.15 10.66
N ARG A 128 4.77 13.76 11.61
CA ARG A 128 4.52 12.65 12.54
C ARG A 128 3.24 12.82 13.35
N ALA A 129 2.48 11.75 13.46
CA ALA A 129 1.25 11.68 14.26
C ALA A 129 1.52 11.37 15.74
N ASP A 130 2.37 12.19 16.38
CA ASP A 130 2.85 12.03 17.76
C ASP A 130 1.84 12.47 18.82
N THR A 131 1.04 13.50 18.55
CA THR A 131 -0.01 13.97 19.45
C THR A 131 -1.34 13.24 19.22
N GLY A 132 -2.20 13.18 20.25
CA GLY A 132 -3.52 12.55 20.13
C GLY A 132 -4.38 13.11 18.99
N ARG A 133 -4.35 14.43 18.76
CA ARG A 133 -5.11 15.08 17.68
C ARG A 133 -4.56 14.73 16.29
N ARG A 134 -3.23 14.74 16.11
CA ARG A 134 -2.61 14.36 14.84
C ARG A 134 -2.81 12.89 14.54
N PHE A 135 -2.71 12.04 15.56
CA PHE A 135 -2.98 10.61 15.43
C PHE A 135 -4.42 10.33 15.00
N ALA A 136 -5.41 10.97 15.65
CA ALA A 136 -6.81 10.85 15.24
C ALA A 136 -7.03 11.35 13.81
N GLY A 137 -6.40 12.47 13.42
CA GLY A 137 -6.43 12.97 12.05
C GLY A 137 -5.83 12.00 11.04
N ALA A 138 -4.68 11.37 11.37
CA ALA A 138 -4.06 10.37 10.51
C ALA A 138 -4.92 9.11 10.36
N LEU A 139 -5.58 8.66 11.43
CA LEU A 139 -6.54 7.53 11.36
C LEU A 139 -7.77 7.87 10.50
N THR A 140 -8.31 9.10 10.63
CA THR A 140 -9.43 9.55 9.79
C THR A 140 -9.02 9.60 8.31
N PHE A 141 -7.83 10.15 8.01
CA PHE A 141 -7.28 10.15 6.65
C PHE A 141 -7.04 8.73 6.12
N ALA A 142 -6.50 7.83 6.94
CA ALA A 142 -6.27 6.44 6.61
C ALA A 142 -7.57 5.73 6.18
N ALA A 143 -8.64 5.88 6.97
CA ALA A 143 -9.95 5.33 6.66
C ALA A 143 -10.52 5.92 5.36
N ALA A 144 -10.49 7.24 5.20
CA ALA A 144 -10.98 7.91 4.00
C ALA A 144 -10.16 7.52 2.75
N PHE A 145 -8.83 7.39 2.88
CA PHE A 145 -7.95 6.95 1.80
C PHE A 145 -8.27 5.52 1.36
N SER A 146 -8.41 4.61 2.33
CA SER A 146 -8.77 3.21 2.04
C SER A 146 -10.12 3.10 1.32
N LEU A 147 -11.14 3.81 1.79
CA LEU A 147 -12.45 3.87 1.12
C LEU A 147 -12.36 4.49 -0.27
N GLY A 148 -11.55 5.55 -0.44
CA GLY A 148 -11.31 6.15 -1.75
C GLY A 148 -10.70 5.16 -2.75
N ILE A 149 -9.74 4.35 -2.31
CA ILE A 149 -9.15 3.29 -3.15
C ILE A 149 -10.19 2.21 -3.47
N ALA A 150 -11.01 1.79 -2.49
CA ALA A 150 -12.08 0.83 -2.73
C ALA A 150 -13.05 1.34 -3.82
N VAL A 151 -13.53 2.59 -3.72
CA VAL A 151 -14.40 3.19 -4.76
C VAL A 151 -13.71 3.24 -6.13
N LEU A 152 -12.41 3.57 -6.19
CA LEU A 152 -11.68 3.58 -7.46
C LEU A 152 -11.55 2.18 -8.06
N TRP A 153 -11.46 1.16 -7.22
CA TRP A 153 -11.43 -0.24 -7.64
C TRP A 153 -12.77 -0.64 -8.25
N GLU A 154 -13.90 -0.38 -7.59
CA GLU A 154 -15.24 -0.65 -8.11
C GLU A 154 -15.52 0.09 -9.44
N LEU A 155 -15.06 1.34 -9.55
CA LEU A 155 -15.15 2.09 -10.81
C LEU A 155 -14.30 1.46 -11.92
N TRP A 156 -13.17 0.85 -11.59
CA TRP A 156 -12.35 0.13 -12.55
C TRP A 156 -13.05 -1.16 -13.01
N GLU A 157 -13.65 -1.93 -12.10
CA GLU A 157 -14.43 -3.13 -12.40
C GLU A 157 -15.64 -2.82 -13.27
N PHE A 158 -16.42 -1.82 -12.87
CA PHE A 158 -17.54 -1.34 -13.69
C PHE A 158 -17.08 -0.91 -15.10
N SER A 159 -15.95 -0.24 -15.21
CA SER A 159 -15.39 0.16 -16.52
C SER A 159 -14.95 -1.03 -17.35
N GLY A 160 -14.41 -2.07 -16.73
CA GLY A 160 -14.06 -3.33 -17.37
C GLY A 160 -15.28 -4.04 -17.96
N MET A 161 -16.36 -4.09 -17.19
CA MET A 161 -17.63 -4.64 -17.65
C MET A 161 -18.20 -3.83 -18.83
N LEU A 162 -18.27 -2.50 -18.69
CA LEU A 162 -18.94 -1.63 -19.68
C LEU A 162 -18.14 -1.48 -20.98
N LEU A 163 -16.80 -1.33 -20.90
CA LEU A 163 -15.96 -0.97 -22.04
C LEU A 163 -15.32 -2.19 -22.71
N LEU A 164 -15.07 -3.25 -21.95
CA LEU A 164 -14.32 -4.42 -22.40
C LEU A 164 -15.17 -5.69 -22.45
N GLY A 165 -16.42 -5.65 -21.95
CA GLY A 165 -17.29 -6.82 -21.84
C GLY A 165 -16.70 -7.92 -20.94
N MET A 166 -15.92 -7.52 -19.94
CA MET A 166 -15.34 -8.44 -18.96
C MET A 166 -16.30 -8.57 -17.77
N GLU A 167 -16.49 -9.77 -17.27
CA GLU A 167 -17.17 -9.99 -16.00
C GLU A 167 -16.15 -9.74 -14.88
N THR A 168 -16.24 -8.57 -14.27
CA THR A 168 -15.32 -8.09 -13.23
C THR A 168 -16.02 -7.88 -11.89
N ALA A 169 -17.35 -7.84 -11.86
CA ALA A 169 -18.19 -7.83 -10.67
C ALA A 169 -19.08 -9.07 -10.68
N ASP A 170 -19.15 -9.79 -9.57
CA ASP A 170 -19.89 -11.05 -9.49
C ASP A 170 -21.40 -10.81 -9.52
N ASP A 171 -22.10 -11.51 -10.41
CA ASP A 171 -23.55 -11.46 -10.50
C ASP A 171 -24.20 -12.21 -9.33
N THR A 172 -25.20 -11.58 -8.71
CA THR A 172 -25.95 -12.15 -7.59
C THR A 172 -27.40 -12.42 -7.99
N LEU A 173 -27.96 -13.55 -7.55
CA LEU A 173 -29.39 -13.84 -7.68
C LEU A 173 -30.09 -13.39 -6.39
N VAL A 174 -30.99 -12.40 -6.52
CA VAL A 174 -31.79 -11.90 -5.40
C VAL A 174 -33.25 -12.36 -5.56
N ASN A 175 -33.91 -12.55 -4.42
CA ASN A 175 -35.33 -12.95 -4.39
C ASN A 175 -36.27 -11.81 -4.00
N SER A 176 -35.73 -10.64 -3.71
CA SER A 176 -36.48 -9.45 -3.30
C SER A 176 -35.75 -8.16 -3.65
N PHE A 177 -36.45 -7.16 -4.12
CA PHE A 177 -35.95 -5.79 -4.24
C PHE A 177 -37.09 -4.77 -4.16
N THR A 178 -36.75 -3.51 -3.89
CA THR A 178 -37.68 -2.39 -3.81
C THR A 178 -37.48 -1.46 -5.02
N THR A 179 -38.55 -1.06 -5.68
CA THR A 179 -38.49 -0.20 -6.86
C THR A 179 -39.65 0.79 -6.91
N PHE A 180 -39.44 1.97 -7.51
CA PHE A 180 -40.49 2.93 -7.82
C PHE A 180 -41.13 2.69 -9.22
N ILE A 181 -40.58 1.77 -10.03
CA ILE A 181 -41.03 1.57 -11.41
C ILE A 181 -42.49 1.10 -11.45
N PHE A 182 -42.93 0.26 -10.52
CA PHE A 182 -44.25 -0.35 -10.51
C PHE A 182 -45.26 0.35 -9.59
N GLY A 183 -44.82 1.16 -8.65
CA GLY A 183 -45.68 1.83 -7.64
C GLY A 183 -45.94 3.33 -7.87
N GLY A 184 -45.44 3.88 -8.96
CA GLY A 184 -45.50 5.33 -9.17
C GLY A 184 -44.43 6.10 -8.38
N ARG A 185 -44.41 7.45 -8.58
CA ARG A 185 -43.27 8.28 -8.08
C ARG A 185 -43.22 8.46 -6.57
N SER A 186 -44.29 8.16 -5.87
CA SER A 186 -44.43 8.48 -4.44
C SER A 186 -44.38 7.24 -3.54
N GLU A 187 -44.66 6.08 -4.06
CA GLU A 187 -44.76 4.85 -3.27
C GLU A 187 -43.87 3.75 -3.86
N PRO A 188 -42.84 3.29 -3.13
CA PRO A 188 -42.02 2.19 -3.57
C PRO A 188 -42.80 0.88 -3.51
N THR A 189 -42.65 0.06 -4.52
CA THR A 189 -43.19 -1.31 -4.53
C THR A 189 -42.10 -2.27 -4.10
N VAL A 190 -42.37 -3.12 -3.11
CA VAL A 190 -41.52 -4.23 -2.72
C VAL A 190 -41.95 -5.44 -3.54
N LEU A 191 -41.04 -5.97 -4.34
CA LEU A 191 -41.16 -7.27 -4.98
C LEU A 191 -40.43 -8.27 -4.08
N ASP A 192 -41.19 -9.21 -3.52
CA ASP A 192 -40.66 -10.22 -2.60
C ASP A 192 -41.05 -11.62 -3.06
N GLY A 193 -40.21 -12.63 -2.75
CA GLY A 193 -40.45 -14.00 -3.14
C GLY A 193 -40.32 -14.25 -4.63
N ILE A 194 -39.41 -13.56 -5.32
CA ILE A 194 -39.15 -13.77 -6.75
C ILE A 194 -38.57 -15.17 -6.94
N LEU A 195 -39.33 -16.03 -7.60
CA LEU A 195 -38.93 -17.40 -7.87
C LEU A 195 -38.14 -17.52 -9.18
N LYS A 196 -38.57 -16.78 -10.22
CA LYS A 196 -37.97 -16.83 -11.56
C LYS A 196 -38.14 -15.53 -12.32
N THR A 197 -37.10 -15.19 -13.10
CA THR A 197 -37.15 -14.16 -14.12
C THR A 197 -36.96 -14.78 -15.50
N VAL A 198 -37.73 -14.34 -16.49
CA VAL A 198 -37.58 -14.77 -17.86
C VAL A 198 -37.11 -13.59 -18.71
N ILE A 199 -35.94 -13.75 -19.30
CA ILE A 199 -35.32 -12.76 -20.19
C ILE A 199 -35.59 -13.21 -21.64
N HIS A 200 -36.33 -12.40 -22.40
CA HIS A 200 -36.58 -12.64 -23.84
C HIS A 200 -35.49 -11.91 -24.64
N LEU A 201 -34.84 -12.63 -25.55
CA LEU A 201 -33.81 -12.09 -26.42
C LEU A 201 -34.38 -11.76 -27.80
N GLU A 202 -33.70 -10.92 -28.57
CA GLU A 202 -34.11 -10.45 -29.88
C GLU A 202 -34.22 -11.59 -30.93
N ASP A 203 -33.40 -12.63 -30.76
CA ASP A 203 -33.42 -13.84 -31.63
C ASP A 203 -34.64 -14.77 -31.37
N GLY A 204 -35.52 -14.39 -30.43
CA GLY A 204 -36.69 -15.16 -30.03
C GLY A 204 -36.40 -16.23 -28.96
N SER A 205 -35.15 -16.38 -28.52
CA SER A 205 -34.81 -17.27 -27.41
C SER A 205 -35.20 -16.67 -26.08
N SER A 206 -35.21 -17.49 -25.02
CA SER A 206 -35.50 -17.04 -23.66
C SER A 206 -34.57 -17.73 -22.68
N ILE A 207 -34.04 -16.94 -21.72
CA ILE A 207 -33.24 -17.41 -20.61
C ILE A 207 -34.08 -17.33 -19.34
N VAL A 208 -34.09 -18.40 -18.54
CA VAL A 208 -34.79 -18.45 -17.27
C VAL A 208 -33.78 -18.44 -16.16
N VAL A 209 -33.93 -17.50 -15.21
CA VAL A 209 -33.08 -17.32 -14.06
C VAL A 209 -33.91 -17.61 -12.82
N ASP A 210 -33.37 -18.37 -11.87
CA ASP A 210 -34.01 -18.65 -10.57
C ASP A 210 -33.77 -17.47 -9.60
N GLY A 211 -34.74 -16.54 -9.55
CA GLY A 211 -34.63 -15.28 -8.85
C GLY A 211 -34.63 -14.09 -9.81
N TYR A 212 -34.06 -12.98 -9.39
CA TYR A 212 -33.78 -11.78 -10.19
C TYR A 212 -32.28 -11.56 -10.26
N LEU A 213 -31.75 -11.40 -11.46
CA LEU A 213 -30.32 -11.20 -11.69
C LEU A 213 -29.95 -9.76 -11.32
N ASP A 214 -29.09 -9.64 -10.33
CA ASP A 214 -28.44 -8.38 -9.95
C ASP A 214 -27.03 -8.37 -10.56
N ILE A 215 -26.81 -7.43 -11.48
CA ILE A 215 -25.57 -7.33 -12.26
C ILE A 215 -24.49 -6.55 -11.48
N GLY A 216 -23.97 -7.14 -10.43
CA GLY A 216 -22.83 -6.62 -9.66
C GLY A 216 -23.14 -5.54 -8.63
N TYR A 217 -24.41 -5.09 -8.45
CA TYR A 217 -24.70 -4.07 -7.45
C TYR A 217 -24.48 -4.57 -6.00
N MET A 218 -24.92 -5.80 -5.72
CA MET A 218 -24.74 -6.42 -4.39
C MET A 218 -23.28 -6.69 -4.11
N ASP A 219 -22.54 -7.16 -5.09
CA ASP A 219 -21.10 -7.40 -5.03
C ASP A 219 -20.35 -6.11 -4.71
N THR A 220 -20.47 -5.07 -5.53
CA THR A 220 -19.88 -3.74 -5.31
C THR A 220 -20.16 -3.19 -3.91
N VAL A 221 -21.42 -3.30 -3.41
CA VAL A 221 -21.76 -2.77 -2.08
C VAL A 221 -21.13 -3.61 -0.97
N LEU A 222 -21.15 -4.94 -1.10
CA LEU A 222 -20.55 -5.85 -0.11
C LEU A 222 -19.04 -5.66 -0.04
N ASP A 223 -18.36 -5.46 -1.15
CA ASP A 223 -16.92 -5.23 -1.21
C ASP A 223 -16.52 -3.91 -0.55
N MET A 224 -17.28 -2.84 -0.79
CA MET A 224 -17.09 -1.59 -0.03
C MET A 224 -17.33 -1.79 1.48
N VAL A 225 -18.28 -2.62 1.89
CA VAL A 225 -18.52 -2.93 3.31
C VAL A 225 -17.34 -3.69 3.90
N VAL A 226 -16.86 -4.73 3.25
CA VAL A 226 -15.74 -5.52 3.80
C VAL A 226 -14.41 -4.76 3.76
N CYS A 227 -14.17 -3.89 2.75
CA CYS A 227 -13.07 -2.93 2.77
C CYS A 227 -13.16 -1.97 3.96
N THR A 228 -14.38 -1.48 4.26
CA THR A 228 -14.62 -0.63 5.43
C THR A 228 -14.30 -1.35 6.74
N LEU A 229 -14.70 -2.62 6.85
CA LEU A 229 -14.38 -3.46 8.02
C LEU A 229 -12.86 -3.69 8.13
N GLY A 230 -12.16 -3.86 7.02
CA GLY A 230 -10.70 -3.92 6.98
C GLY A 230 -10.04 -2.63 7.48
N ALA A 231 -10.48 -1.47 7.01
CA ALA A 231 -9.99 -0.18 7.48
C ALA A 231 -10.30 0.07 8.97
N LEU A 232 -11.46 -0.39 9.45
CA LEU A 232 -11.82 -0.35 10.88
C LEU A 232 -10.91 -1.26 11.70
N ALA A 233 -10.63 -2.47 11.23
CA ALA A 233 -9.72 -3.41 11.87
C ALA A 233 -8.30 -2.82 11.98
N PHE A 234 -7.80 -2.17 10.93
CA PHE A 234 -6.55 -1.41 10.99
C PHE A 234 -6.62 -0.31 12.05
N THR A 235 -7.68 0.49 12.06
CA THR A 235 -7.84 1.59 13.01
C THR A 235 -7.81 1.11 14.46
N ILE A 236 -8.53 0.03 14.76
CA ILE A 236 -8.55 -0.60 16.09
C ILE A 236 -7.15 -1.12 16.44
N THR A 237 -6.50 -1.82 15.50
CA THR A 237 -5.15 -2.35 15.68
C THR A 237 -4.15 -1.23 15.95
N ALA A 238 -4.20 -0.14 15.21
CA ALA A 238 -3.33 1.02 15.39
C ALA A 238 -3.52 1.69 16.76
N ILE A 239 -4.76 1.81 17.25
CA ILE A 239 -5.07 2.35 18.58
C ILE A 239 -4.54 1.41 19.67
N LEU A 240 -4.87 0.11 19.60
CA LEU A 240 -4.47 -0.88 20.60
C LEU A 240 -2.96 -1.05 20.63
N SER A 241 -2.30 -1.09 19.47
CA SER A 241 -0.85 -1.25 19.44
C SER A 241 -0.12 -0.03 19.96
N ARG A 242 -0.63 1.19 19.72
CA ARG A 242 -0.08 2.40 20.36
C ARG A 242 -0.12 2.33 21.89
N LEU A 243 -1.15 1.67 22.45
CA LEU A 243 -1.35 1.57 23.91
C LEU A 243 -0.62 0.37 24.53
N LEU A 244 -0.58 -0.78 23.82
CA LEU A 244 -0.18 -2.05 24.39
C LEU A 244 1.04 -2.68 23.70
N PHE A 245 1.15 -2.55 22.38
CA PHE A 245 2.11 -3.29 21.56
C PHE A 245 2.72 -2.43 20.44
N PRO A 246 3.56 -1.40 20.73
CA PRO A 246 4.07 -0.46 19.72
C PRO A 246 4.73 -1.12 18.50
N ARG A 247 5.36 -2.29 18.68
CA ARG A 247 6.03 -3.04 17.60
C ARG A 247 5.10 -3.49 16.48
N VAL A 248 3.81 -3.69 16.76
CA VAL A 248 2.84 -4.09 15.72
C VAL A 248 2.64 -2.97 14.71
N ASN A 249 2.59 -1.71 15.17
CA ASN A 249 2.50 -0.56 14.27
C ASN A 249 3.75 -0.43 13.39
N GLU A 250 4.94 -0.65 13.96
CA GLU A 250 6.21 -0.60 13.22
C GLU A 250 6.30 -1.67 12.11
N MET A 251 5.61 -2.78 12.26
CA MET A 251 5.57 -3.85 11.26
C MET A 251 4.52 -3.60 10.16
N LEU A 252 3.36 -3.07 10.54
CA LEU A 252 2.20 -2.93 9.66
C LEU A 252 2.19 -1.61 8.89
N ILE A 253 2.62 -0.51 9.54
CA ILE A 253 2.61 0.82 8.93
C ILE A 253 3.95 1.06 8.23
N PRO A 254 3.94 1.48 6.94
CA PRO A 254 5.17 1.89 6.26
C PRO A 254 5.95 2.96 7.07
N ALA A 255 7.24 2.76 7.22
CA ALA A 255 8.10 3.71 7.94
C ALA A 255 8.26 5.00 7.12
N VAL A 256 8.09 6.16 7.76
CA VAL A 256 8.21 7.47 7.13
C VAL A 256 9.52 8.15 7.53
N SER A 257 10.23 8.71 6.55
CA SER A 257 11.48 9.45 6.77
C SER A 257 11.18 10.93 7.04
N TYR A 258 11.37 11.36 8.28
CA TYR A 258 11.16 12.76 8.69
C TYR A 258 12.47 13.56 8.51
N GLY A 259 12.52 14.42 7.51
CA GLY A 259 13.59 15.42 7.37
C GLY A 259 14.79 15.04 6.51
N GLU A 260 14.97 13.78 6.13
CA GLU A 260 16.03 13.35 5.21
C GLU A 260 15.42 12.60 4.03
N LYS A 261 15.08 13.32 2.97
CA LYS A 261 14.73 12.68 1.69
C LYS A 261 15.96 11.93 1.17
N GLY A 262 16.05 10.65 1.50
CA GLY A 262 17.10 9.76 1.00
C GLY A 262 17.84 8.90 2.01
N VAL A 263 17.63 9.08 3.32
CA VAL A 263 18.21 8.18 4.32
C VAL A 263 17.09 7.49 5.10
N VAL A 264 16.59 6.41 4.56
CA VAL A 264 15.79 5.46 5.33
C VAL A 264 16.78 4.62 6.12
N GLY A 265 17.12 5.15 7.30
CA GLY A 265 18.21 4.61 8.09
C GLY A 265 17.86 3.34 8.84
N ALA A 266 18.91 2.74 9.30
CA ALA A 266 19.19 1.72 10.30
C ALA A 266 18.05 1.04 11.10
N ALA A 267 16.95 1.70 11.44
CA ALA A 267 15.82 1.10 12.16
C ALA A 267 15.04 0.09 11.31
N SER A 268 14.91 0.34 10.00
CA SER A 268 14.26 -0.61 9.07
C SER A 268 15.16 -1.81 8.77
N ALA A 269 16.47 -1.64 8.78
CA ALA A 269 17.41 -2.76 8.59
C ALA A 269 17.38 -3.72 9.79
N ALA A 270 17.23 -3.22 11.01
CA ALA A 270 17.08 -4.04 12.20
C ALA A 270 15.76 -4.84 12.20
N ALA A 271 14.64 -4.21 11.87
CA ALA A 271 13.35 -4.89 11.74
C ALA A 271 13.33 -5.92 10.61
N SER A 272 14.03 -5.65 9.52
CA SER A 272 14.20 -6.59 8.40
C SER A 272 15.06 -7.78 8.78
N ALA A 273 16.10 -7.59 9.57
CA ALA A 273 16.96 -8.65 10.06
C ALA A 273 16.23 -9.57 11.06
N ASP A 274 15.46 -8.99 11.98
CA ASP A 274 14.65 -9.73 12.94
C ASP A 274 13.55 -10.56 12.25
N PHE A 275 12.92 -10.01 11.22
CA PHE A 275 11.93 -10.74 10.42
C PHE A 275 12.56 -11.89 9.64
N ALA A 276 13.68 -11.66 8.95
CA ALA A 276 14.40 -12.70 8.22
C ALA A 276 14.86 -13.83 9.16
N ALA A 277 15.30 -13.50 10.36
CA ALA A 277 15.64 -14.47 11.40
C ALA A 277 14.43 -15.27 11.88
N SER A 278 13.25 -14.63 12.00
CA SER A 278 12.01 -15.28 12.47
C SER A 278 11.44 -16.30 11.50
N ILE A 279 11.71 -16.16 10.18
CA ILE A 279 11.27 -17.10 9.13
C ILE A 279 12.37 -18.08 8.71
N GLY A 280 13.49 -18.15 9.46
CA GLY A 280 14.56 -19.14 9.23
C GLY A 280 15.37 -18.93 7.95
N VAL A 281 15.27 -17.78 7.30
CA VAL A 281 16.10 -17.42 6.16
C VAL A 281 17.46 -16.97 6.68
N HIS A 282 18.38 -17.90 6.84
CA HIS A 282 19.79 -17.57 7.04
C HIS A 282 20.31 -16.86 5.78
N SER A 283 20.83 -15.66 5.99
CA SER A 283 21.49 -14.83 4.97
C SER A 283 22.68 -15.58 4.36
N ALA A 284 22.43 -16.33 3.32
CA ALA A 284 23.44 -16.94 2.47
C ALA A 284 23.22 -16.44 1.04
N ALA A 285 23.26 -15.14 0.84
CA ALA A 285 23.59 -14.45 -0.41
C ALA A 285 23.52 -12.94 -0.14
N ALA A 286 24.51 -12.38 0.55
CA ALA A 286 24.93 -11.04 0.25
C ALA A 286 25.48 -11.10 -1.17
N ILE A 287 24.64 -10.80 -2.17
CA ILE A 287 25.14 -10.38 -3.46
C ILE A 287 25.91 -9.11 -3.14
N GLU A 288 27.24 -9.18 -3.17
CA GLU A 288 28.12 -8.02 -3.08
C GLU A 288 27.73 -7.06 -4.19
N CYS A 289 26.88 -6.10 -3.84
CA CYS A 289 26.71 -4.90 -4.62
C CYS A 289 27.96 -4.06 -4.38
N ASP A 290 29.02 -4.36 -5.12
CA ASP A 290 30.26 -3.59 -5.11
C ASP A 290 29.93 -2.12 -5.24
N ALA A 291 30.30 -1.37 -4.22
CA ALA A 291 30.30 0.08 -4.22
C ALA A 291 31.46 0.57 -5.10
N GLU A 292 31.32 0.45 -6.42
CA GLU A 292 32.16 1.22 -7.35
C GLU A 292 31.72 2.68 -7.35
N THR A 293 32.10 3.41 -6.32
CA THR A 293 32.19 4.87 -6.36
C THR A 293 33.11 5.36 -5.25
N SER A 294 34.42 5.15 -5.38
CA SER A 294 35.43 6.06 -4.81
C SER A 294 36.78 5.78 -5.47
N GLY A 295 36.93 6.25 -6.63
CA GLY A 295 38.20 6.21 -7.34
C GLY A 295 38.30 7.39 -8.28
N THR A 296 38.46 8.58 -7.78
CA THR A 296 39.22 9.66 -8.43
C THR A 296 39.42 10.78 -7.41
N GLU A 297 40.67 11.23 -7.35
CA GLU A 297 41.16 12.42 -6.67
C GLU A 297 41.65 12.26 -5.22
N ASN A 298 42.83 11.63 -5.10
CA ASN A 298 43.84 12.00 -4.12
C ASN A 298 45.23 11.88 -4.77
N GLU A 299 45.53 12.84 -5.63
CA GLU A 299 46.91 13.23 -5.95
C GLU A 299 47.05 14.71 -5.70
N ALA A 300 47.96 15.04 -4.85
CA ALA A 300 48.59 16.32 -4.55
C ALA A 300 48.34 16.83 -3.13
N CYS A 301 49.17 16.36 -2.22
CA CYS A 301 49.88 17.19 -1.27
C CYS A 301 50.95 16.33 -0.60
N ARG A 302 52.11 16.34 -1.22
CA ARG A 302 53.37 15.91 -0.64
C ARG A 302 54.17 17.13 -0.28
N GLU A 303 54.69 17.11 0.98
CA GLU A 303 55.84 17.83 1.46
C GLU A 303 55.82 19.36 1.48
N GLU A 304 55.85 19.94 2.67
CA GLU A 304 57.07 20.56 3.16
C GLU A 304 57.03 20.82 4.67
N ASP A 305 58.13 20.59 5.25
CA ASP A 305 58.59 20.49 6.60
C ASP A 305 58.77 21.86 7.28
N ALA A 306 58.85 21.79 8.60
CA ALA A 306 59.60 22.66 9.50
C ALA A 306 58.96 23.92 10.12
N GLY A 307 58.92 23.88 11.42
CA GLY A 307 59.32 25.05 12.21
C GLY A 307 58.39 25.61 13.28
N TYR A 308 58.45 25.06 14.45
CA TYR A 308 58.80 25.78 15.70
C TYR A 308 57.94 26.95 16.24
N HIS A 309 57.70 26.84 17.54
CA HIS A 309 57.42 27.80 18.61
C HIS A 309 56.00 28.06 19.12
N ASP A 310 55.86 27.63 20.35
CA ASP A 310 55.35 28.28 21.58
C ASP A 310 54.44 29.51 21.49
N GLY A 311 53.39 29.45 22.33
CA GLY A 311 52.64 30.62 22.71
C GLY A 311 51.36 30.32 23.46
N ALA A 312 51.45 30.03 24.74
CA ALA A 312 50.32 30.03 25.68
C ALA A 312 49.79 31.45 25.90
N ALA A 313 48.46 31.60 25.97
CA ALA A 313 47.70 32.60 26.74
C ALA A 313 46.22 32.31 26.50
N ASP A 314 45.52 31.74 27.41
CA ASP A 314 44.80 32.33 28.55
C ASP A 314 43.97 33.57 28.18
N CYS A 315 42.66 33.42 28.16
CA CYS A 315 41.73 34.47 28.57
C CYS A 315 40.38 33.87 28.91
N ARG A 316 40.20 33.81 30.21
CA ARG A 316 38.91 33.63 30.91
C ARG A 316 38.00 34.83 30.67
N ASP A 317 36.72 34.53 30.76
CA ASP A 317 35.72 35.31 31.50
C ASP A 317 35.21 36.63 30.91
N LYS A 318 33.88 36.66 30.72
CA LYS A 318 32.92 37.69 31.21
C LYS A 318 31.51 37.31 30.72
N THR A 319 30.73 36.74 31.62
CA THR A 319 29.62 37.32 32.42
C THR A 319 28.64 38.25 31.69
N ALA A 320 27.41 37.77 31.64
CA ALA A 320 26.13 38.35 32.02
C ALA A 320 25.93 39.89 31.88
N GLU A 321 24.84 40.24 31.32
CA GLU A 321 23.78 41.07 31.91
C GLU A 321 22.93 41.83 30.87
N ASN A 322 21.65 41.73 31.12
CA ASN A 322 20.59 42.75 30.93
C ASN A 322 20.22 43.25 29.52
N CYS A 323 18.96 43.02 29.13
CA CYS A 323 17.95 44.07 29.26
C CYS A 323 16.52 43.49 29.03
N ASN A 324 15.77 43.60 30.08
CA ASN A 324 14.33 43.72 30.13
C ASN A 324 13.91 45.10 29.60
N GLU A 325 12.61 45.23 29.33
CA GLU A 325 11.79 46.41 29.03
C GLU A 325 11.44 46.57 27.51
N ALA A 326 10.23 46.77 27.10
CA ALA A 326 8.99 47.28 27.69
C ALA A 326 7.83 46.79 26.79
N LEU A 327 6.76 46.32 27.35
CA LEU A 327 5.51 47.02 27.68
C LEU A 327 4.64 47.50 26.53
N ASP A 328 3.43 46.95 26.55
CA ASP A 328 2.12 47.59 26.47
C ASP A 328 1.51 48.07 25.15
N GLY A 329 0.29 47.63 25.01
CA GLY A 329 -0.84 48.41 24.54
C GLY A 329 -1.33 47.96 23.15
N ALA A 330 -2.47 47.55 22.94
CA ALA A 330 -3.84 47.91 23.24
C ALA A 330 -4.80 47.01 22.45
N THR A 331 -5.76 46.49 23.12
CA THR A 331 -7.20 46.46 22.83
C THR A 331 -7.69 47.09 21.50
N VAL A 332 -8.34 46.33 20.69
CA VAL A 332 -9.78 46.35 20.39
C VAL A 332 -10.16 45.00 19.79
#